data_2b8487b854a864d4652ef488d122f928
#
_entry.id   2b8487b854a864d4652ef488d122f928
#
_cell.length_a   1.000
_cell.length_b   1.000
_cell.length_c   1.000
_cell.angle_alpha   90.00
_cell.angle_beta   90.00
_cell.angle_gamma   90.00
#
_symmetry.space_group_name_H-M   'P 1'
#
loop_
_entity.id
_entity.type
_entity.pdbx_description
1 polymer ?
#
loop_
_entity_poly.entity_id
_entity_poly.type
_entity_poly.pdbx_seq_one_letter_code
_entity_poly.pdbx_strand_id
1 'polypeptide(L)'
;MTSNPLKLERFSLNSFFSICYLASRGYLTRVVTLFFIVMLVNLTSLIPTIANAEEGDYWTQNVNVFNLSCTDGDVDCWIDERNALEKLPLVEYAPLIPSEVKNKYHICVSFPHLKDSYWVGVAYGIISEGKRLKQKITLFEAGGYTNLATQLNQVDDCITNKGEALIIGPISSNGNAKQIDMIRAKGIPVVVLVTGINTEVDANSLQSFIHMGYTSCKWVADQEQFNDKKTNIVWFPGPPGAGWSIASHQGCLSALEGSNIRILETNWGDTGKAIQLQLVEETLQNLASGPEPEFKYIVGTGTTIEAAVGALRARKLANKIKLVATYYTPGIDMFIKRGLISMAPSDQMISQATIAVDQAVRLLEGKKMATLGRPEFNDTGRITEHVQQQILIVTPDISDEFNSSTTLAPKGWSPVFSVD
;
A
#
# COMPACT_ATOMS: atom_id res chain seq x y z
N MET A 1 46.81 -12.23 -29.67
CA MET A 1 47.50 -10.99 -29.33
C MET A 1 46.78 -10.50 -28.09
N THR A 2 47.17 -11.01 -27.05
CA THR A 2 47.90 -10.63 -25.82
C THR A 2 47.17 -9.58 -24.98
N SER A 3 46.50 -10.13 -24.01
CA SER A 3 45.94 -9.49 -22.81
C SER A 3 47.05 -9.02 -21.86
N ASN A 4 46.87 -7.88 -21.25
CA ASN A 4 47.76 -7.44 -20.16
C ASN A 4 46.88 -7.13 -18.92
N PRO A 5 47.08 -7.83 -17.79
CA PRO A 5 46.39 -7.54 -16.55
C PRO A 5 47.17 -6.55 -15.70
N LEU A 6 46.52 -5.53 -15.21
CA LEU A 6 47.02 -4.58 -14.21
C LEU A 6 47.36 -5.29 -12.90
N LYS A 7 48.62 -5.26 -12.51
CA LYS A 7 49.14 -5.68 -11.20
C LYS A 7 48.76 -4.63 -10.15
N LEU A 8 48.03 -5.03 -9.13
CA LEU A 8 47.90 -4.30 -7.86
C LEU A 8 49.22 -4.54 -7.06
N GLU A 9 50.02 -3.53 -6.93
CA GLU A 9 51.14 -3.53 -6.00
C GLU A 9 50.65 -3.39 -4.56
N ARG A 10 51.01 -4.35 -3.72
CA ARG A 10 50.82 -4.30 -2.27
C ARG A 10 51.80 -3.28 -1.68
N PHE A 11 51.29 -2.18 -1.16
CA PHE A 11 52.09 -1.29 -0.31
C PHE A 11 52.37 -1.99 1.03
N SER A 12 53.65 -2.18 1.33
CA SER A 12 54.12 -2.79 2.56
C SER A 12 54.04 -1.79 3.74
N LEU A 13 53.52 -2.26 4.87
CA LEU A 13 53.42 -1.52 6.13
C LEU A 13 54.75 -0.97 6.68
N ASN A 14 55.88 -1.45 6.16
CA ASN A 14 57.21 -1.07 6.62
C ASN A 14 57.67 0.32 6.15
N SER A 15 57.01 0.92 5.15
CA SER A 15 57.34 2.28 4.72
C SER A 15 56.74 3.37 5.64
N PHE A 16 55.80 3.03 6.49
CA PHE A 16 55.15 3.99 7.40
C PHE A 16 55.96 4.32 8.65
N PHE A 17 56.82 3.38 9.11
CA PHE A 17 57.64 3.59 10.31
C PHE A 17 58.90 4.43 10.05
N SER A 18 59.44 4.50 8.83
CA SER A 18 60.60 5.33 8.50
C SER A 18 60.29 6.82 8.45
N ILE A 19 59.06 7.23 8.20
CA ILE A 19 58.68 8.65 8.12
C ILE A 19 58.46 9.25 9.52
N CYS A 20 58.07 8.44 10.53
CA CYS A 20 57.89 8.90 11.89
C CYS A 20 59.21 9.16 12.66
N TYR A 21 60.34 8.62 12.23
CA TYR A 21 61.60 8.79 12.95
C TYR A 21 62.36 10.09 12.62
N LEU A 22 61.98 10.77 11.55
CA LEU A 22 62.58 12.06 11.13
C LEU A 22 61.81 13.31 11.59
N ALA A 23 60.70 13.16 12.29
CA ALA A 23 59.84 14.28 12.70
C ALA A 23 60.13 14.87 14.09
N SER A 24 61.31 14.59 14.71
CA SER A 24 61.64 15.01 16.08
C SER A 24 62.33 16.38 16.19
N ARG A 25 62.26 17.26 15.19
CA ARG A 25 62.75 18.66 15.31
C ARG A 25 61.74 19.66 14.79
N GLY A 26 60.94 20.13 15.68
CA GLY A 26 60.41 21.49 15.93
C GLY A 26 59.60 22.23 14.84
N TYR A 27 59.78 22.01 13.55
CA TYR A 27 59.04 22.75 12.50
C TYR A 27 58.11 21.87 11.66
N LEU A 28 58.45 20.60 11.52
CA LEU A 28 57.66 19.64 10.74
C LEU A 28 56.41 19.18 11.48
N THR A 29 56.42 19.18 12.81
CA THR A 29 55.27 18.79 13.65
C THR A 29 54.07 19.71 13.51
N ARG A 30 54.30 21.01 13.30
CA ARG A 30 53.17 21.97 13.10
C ARG A 30 52.48 21.84 11.72
N VAL A 31 53.25 21.54 10.69
CA VAL A 31 52.71 21.37 9.33
C VAL A 31 51.98 20.02 9.22
N VAL A 32 52.51 18.95 9.81
CA VAL A 32 51.85 17.65 9.82
C VAL A 32 50.58 17.64 10.66
N THR A 33 50.57 18.35 11.80
CA THR A 33 49.35 18.49 12.63
C THR A 33 48.26 19.31 11.91
N LEU A 34 48.65 20.36 11.19
CA LEU A 34 47.69 21.16 10.39
C LEU A 34 47.14 20.33 9.21
N PHE A 35 47.95 19.50 8.56
CA PHE A 35 47.49 18.63 7.47
C PHE A 35 46.58 17.52 7.98
N PHE A 36 46.83 16.95 9.17
CA PHE A 36 45.94 15.97 9.79
C PHE A 36 44.61 16.57 10.25
N ILE A 37 44.64 17.80 10.80
CA ILE A 37 43.39 18.52 11.18
C ILE A 37 42.58 18.88 9.94
N VAL A 38 43.19 19.34 8.85
CA VAL A 38 42.53 19.64 7.60
C VAL A 38 42.01 18.37 6.91
N MET A 39 42.73 17.24 7.01
CA MET A 39 42.25 15.97 6.49
C MET A 39 41.12 15.35 7.33
N LEU A 40 41.14 15.51 8.67
CA LEU A 40 40.05 15.09 9.54
C LEU A 40 38.80 15.96 9.36
N VAL A 41 38.97 17.26 9.12
CA VAL A 41 37.83 18.16 8.84
C VAL A 41 37.21 17.87 7.48
N ASN A 42 38.00 17.43 6.48
CA ASN A 42 37.47 17.03 5.19
C ASN A 42 36.92 15.58 5.17
N LEU A 43 37.33 14.70 6.12
CA LEU A 43 36.73 13.36 6.24
C LEU A 43 35.38 13.39 6.97
N THR A 44 35.11 14.38 7.82
CA THR A 44 33.81 14.56 8.45
C THR A 44 32.75 15.15 7.50
N SER A 45 33.17 15.77 6.40
CA SER A 45 32.26 16.26 5.33
C SER A 45 31.94 15.20 4.26
N LEU A 46 32.53 13.99 4.35
CA LEU A 46 32.31 12.84 3.47
C LEU A 46 31.61 11.66 4.16
N ILE A 47 31.08 11.86 5.37
CA ILE A 47 29.99 11.01 5.83
C ILE A 47 28.81 11.43 4.98
N PRO A 48 28.30 10.59 4.04
CA PRO A 48 27.00 10.87 3.50
C PRO A 48 26.11 11.00 4.74
N THR A 49 25.60 12.18 5.00
CA THR A 49 24.38 12.30 5.77
C THR A 49 23.47 11.28 5.11
N ILE A 50 23.26 10.16 5.78
CA ILE A 50 22.05 9.40 5.56
C ILE A 50 21.00 10.47 5.86
N ALA A 51 20.54 11.13 4.81
CA ALA A 51 19.35 11.91 4.87
C ALA A 51 18.36 10.91 5.45
N ASN A 52 18.01 11.06 6.72
CA ASN A 52 16.79 10.48 7.22
C ASN A 52 15.78 11.03 6.24
N ALA A 53 15.25 10.19 5.34
CA ALA A 53 14.14 10.56 4.52
C ALA A 53 13.14 11.14 5.51
N GLU A 54 12.89 12.44 5.43
CA GLU A 54 11.97 13.08 6.35
C GLU A 54 10.65 12.36 6.17
N GLU A 55 10.03 11.97 7.26
CA GLU A 55 8.70 11.38 7.29
C GLU A 55 7.80 12.28 6.42
N GLY A 56 7.46 11.83 5.20
CA GLY A 56 6.68 12.65 4.25
C GLY A 56 7.23 12.79 2.82
N ASP A 57 8.36 12.17 2.51
CA ASP A 57 9.05 12.28 1.20
C ASP A 57 8.34 11.55 0.03
N TYR A 58 7.22 10.86 0.31
CA TYR A 58 6.42 10.16 -0.70
C TYR A 58 5.68 11.09 -1.67
N TRP A 59 5.53 12.38 -1.36
CA TRP A 59 5.02 13.40 -2.28
C TRP A 59 6.08 13.98 -3.24
N THR A 60 7.32 13.56 -3.17
CA THR A 60 8.36 13.95 -4.14
C THR A 60 8.06 13.43 -5.55
N GLN A 61 7.14 12.46 -5.65
CA GLN A 61 6.62 11.97 -6.93
C GLN A 61 5.12 12.25 -7.00
N ASN A 62 4.70 12.91 -8.06
CA ASN A 62 3.29 13.12 -8.36
C ASN A 62 2.60 11.76 -8.50
N VAL A 63 1.48 11.60 -7.83
CA VAL A 63 0.68 10.38 -7.91
C VAL A 63 -0.33 10.54 -9.02
N ASN A 64 -0.33 9.63 -9.98
CA ASN A 64 -1.33 9.59 -11.02
C ASN A 64 -2.58 8.87 -10.50
N VAL A 65 -3.72 9.51 -10.63
CA VAL A 65 -5.02 9.01 -10.21
C VAL A 65 -6.03 9.06 -11.33
N PHE A 66 -7.03 8.19 -11.26
CA PHE A 66 -8.24 8.32 -12.05
C PHE A 66 -9.26 9.15 -11.25
N ASN A 67 -9.91 10.08 -11.91
CA ASN A 67 -11.07 10.75 -11.35
C ASN A 67 -12.31 9.92 -11.75
N LEU A 68 -12.93 9.26 -10.76
CA LEU A 68 -14.03 8.33 -10.98
C LEU A 68 -15.38 9.06 -11.01
N SER A 69 -16.29 8.58 -11.84
CA SER A 69 -17.66 9.08 -11.93
C SER A 69 -18.67 8.23 -11.19
N CYS A 70 -18.29 7.01 -10.79
CA CYS A 70 -19.19 6.10 -10.07
C CYS A 70 -19.25 6.42 -8.58
N THR A 71 -20.44 6.41 -8.04
CA THR A 71 -20.69 6.42 -6.59
C THR A 71 -20.54 5.00 -6.02
N ASP A 72 -20.19 4.92 -4.74
CA ASP A 72 -19.86 3.67 -4.09
C ASP A 72 -21.01 2.66 -3.98
N GLY A 73 -20.64 1.38 -4.04
CA GLY A 73 -21.56 0.26 -3.86
C GLY A 73 -22.31 -0.17 -5.12
N ASP A 74 -22.23 0.57 -6.21
CA ASP A 74 -22.77 0.16 -7.50
C ASP A 74 -21.78 -0.78 -8.20
N VAL A 75 -21.98 -2.08 -8.02
CA VAL A 75 -21.11 -3.11 -8.58
C VAL A 75 -21.12 -3.08 -10.11
N ASP A 76 -22.25 -2.79 -10.73
CA ASP A 76 -22.37 -2.72 -12.19
C ASP A 76 -21.58 -1.51 -12.70
N CYS A 77 -21.68 -0.36 -12.04
CA CYS A 77 -20.86 0.79 -12.34
C CYS A 77 -19.35 0.50 -12.16
N TRP A 78 -18.94 -0.21 -11.14
CA TRP A 78 -17.55 -0.60 -10.95
C TRP A 78 -17.04 -1.56 -12.03
N ILE A 79 -17.88 -2.47 -12.53
CA ILE A 79 -17.55 -3.34 -13.66
C ILE A 79 -17.38 -2.49 -14.93
N ASP A 80 -18.26 -1.54 -15.15
CA ASP A 80 -18.17 -0.62 -16.28
C ASP A 80 -16.95 0.29 -16.17
N GLU A 81 -16.63 0.80 -14.99
CA GLU A 81 -15.40 1.57 -14.73
C GLU A 81 -14.15 0.73 -14.97
N ARG A 82 -14.12 -0.54 -14.54
CA ARG A 82 -13.00 -1.43 -14.87
C ARG A 82 -12.76 -1.49 -16.37
N ASN A 83 -13.81 -1.64 -17.16
CA ASN A 83 -13.73 -1.65 -18.61
C ASN A 83 -13.33 -0.30 -19.19
N ALA A 84 -13.56 0.78 -18.44
CA ALA A 84 -13.22 2.16 -18.80
C ALA A 84 -11.86 2.60 -18.25
N LEU A 85 -11.35 2.03 -17.14
CA LEU A 85 -10.12 2.45 -16.47
C LEU A 85 -8.91 2.52 -17.42
N GLU A 86 -8.79 1.57 -18.35
CA GLU A 86 -7.72 1.58 -19.37
C GLU A 86 -7.84 2.77 -20.36
N LYS A 87 -9.02 3.39 -20.45
CA LYS A 87 -9.33 4.50 -21.34
C LYS A 87 -9.40 5.84 -20.63
N LEU A 88 -9.48 5.86 -19.30
CA LEU A 88 -9.50 7.08 -18.53
C LEU A 88 -8.10 7.70 -18.47
N PRO A 89 -7.99 9.02 -18.67
CA PRO A 89 -6.71 9.68 -18.52
C PRO A 89 -6.27 9.64 -17.06
N LEU A 90 -5.00 9.33 -16.83
CA LEU A 90 -4.37 9.57 -15.55
C LEU A 90 -4.23 11.08 -15.32
N VAL A 91 -4.58 11.53 -14.14
CA VAL A 91 -4.48 12.91 -13.69
C VAL A 91 -3.44 13.00 -12.58
N GLU A 92 -2.59 14.01 -12.65
CA GLU A 92 -1.66 14.28 -11.56
C GLU A 92 -2.42 14.84 -10.35
N TYR A 93 -2.25 14.21 -9.19
CA TYR A 93 -2.77 14.71 -7.93
C TYR A 93 -1.73 15.62 -7.27
N ALA A 94 -1.99 16.93 -7.24
CA ALA A 94 -1.14 17.91 -6.59
C ALA A 94 -1.57 18.15 -5.14
N PRO A 95 -0.79 17.72 -4.13
CA PRO A 95 -1.15 17.90 -2.72
C PRO A 95 -1.07 19.36 -2.28
N LEU A 96 -1.75 19.67 -1.17
CA LEU A 96 -1.62 20.97 -0.50
C LEU A 96 -0.18 21.21 -0.06
N ILE A 97 0.29 22.44 -0.28
CA ILE A 97 1.55 22.91 0.31
C ILE A 97 1.27 23.27 1.77
N PRO A 98 2.10 22.84 2.76
CA PRO A 98 1.86 23.11 4.17
C PRO A 98 1.64 24.58 4.53
N SER A 99 2.28 25.49 3.81
CA SER A 99 2.12 26.95 3.99
C SER A 99 0.75 27.49 3.54
N GLU A 100 -0.01 26.71 2.79
CA GLU A 100 -1.35 27.06 2.34
C GLU A 100 -2.45 26.66 3.33
N VAL A 101 -2.12 25.83 4.31
CA VAL A 101 -3.04 25.40 5.38
C VAL A 101 -2.98 26.40 6.52
N LYS A 102 -4.11 27.02 6.84
CA LYS A 102 -4.18 28.13 7.80
C LYS A 102 -4.48 27.69 9.21
N ASN A 103 -5.28 26.63 9.35
CA ASN A 103 -5.78 26.20 10.63
C ASN A 103 -5.34 24.77 10.96
N LYS A 104 -5.32 24.47 12.25
CA LYS A 104 -5.11 23.12 12.77
C LYS A 104 -6.47 22.52 13.13
N TYR A 105 -6.85 21.47 12.43
CA TYR A 105 -8.12 20.77 12.63
C TYR A 105 -7.91 19.45 13.34
N HIS A 106 -8.96 18.96 14.01
CA HIS A 106 -9.01 17.62 14.58
C HIS A 106 -9.72 16.66 13.63
N ILE A 107 -8.96 15.78 13.00
CA ILE A 107 -9.44 14.80 12.05
C ILE A 107 -9.55 13.43 12.73
N CYS A 108 -10.75 12.87 12.75
CA CYS A 108 -11.03 11.52 13.19
C CYS A 108 -10.72 10.53 12.07
N VAL A 109 -10.02 9.45 12.38
CA VAL A 109 -9.70 8.38 11.42
C VAL A 109 -10.13 7.04 12.01
N SER A 110 -10.85 6.21 11.24
CA SER A 110 -11.29 4.90 11.72
C SER A 110 -11.05 3.80 10.67
N PHE A 111 -10.41 2.71 11.11
CA PHE A 111 -10.07 1.55 10.31
C PHE A 111 -10.72 0.27 10.83
N PRO A 112 -10.89 -0.77 9.99
CA PRO A 112 -11.35 -2.08 10.44
C PRO A 112 -10.37 -2.72 11.45
N HIS A 113 -9.07 -2.67 11.19
CA HIS A 113 -8.03 -3.27 12.02
C HIS A 113 -6.62 -2.85 11.60
N LEU A 114 -5.60 -3.19 12.41
CA LEU A 114 -4.17 -3.09 12.13
C LEU A 114 -3.46 -4.46 12.16
N LYS A 115 -4.21 -5.57 12.02
CA LYS A 115 -3.65 -6.94 11.99
C LYS A 115 -2.87 -7.24 10.71
N ASP A 116 -3.24 -6.59 9.62
CA ASP A 116 -2.69 -6.73 8.29
C ASP A 116 -1.75 -5.55 8.02
N SER A 117 -0.59 -5.83 7.47
CA SER A 117 0.40 -4.81 7.09
C SER A 117 -0.10 -3.83 6.01
N TYR A 118 -1.16 -4.16 5.28
CA TYR A 118 -1.87 -3.24 4.41
C TYR A 118 -2.36 -2.02 5.19
N TRP A 119 -3.18 -2.23 6.24
CA TRP A 119 -3.71 -1.14 7.06
C TRP A 119 -2.64 -0.42 7.86
N VAL A 120 -1.50 -1.08 8.13
CA VAL A 120 -0.30 -0.41 8.71
C VAL A 120 0.27 0.59 7.71
N GLY A 121 0.33 0.26 6.41
CA GLY A 121 0.74 1.18 5.36
C GLY A 121 -0.23 2.37 5.22
N VAL A 122 -1.54 2.10 5.25
CA VAL A 122 -2.58 3.15 5.27
C VAL A 122 -2.40 4.08 6.48
N ALA A 123 -2.19 3.52 7.67
CA ALA A 123 -1.96 4.30 8.89
C ALA A 123 -0.71 5.20 8.77
N TYR A 124 0.37 4.70 8.16
CA TYR A 124 1.55 5.51 7.89
C TYR A 124 1.22 6.72 7.02
N GLY A 125 0.50 6.54 5.94
CA GLY A 125 0.08 7.64 5.05
C GLY A 125 -0.74 8.70 5.79
N ILE A 126 -1.73 8.29 6.58
CA ILE A 126 -2.55 9.19 7.41
C ILE A 126 -1.70 10.00 8.38
N ILE A 127 -0.86 9.33 9.16
CA ILE A 127 -0.07 9.96 10.22
C ILE A 127 0.99 10.90 9.64
N SER A 128 1.66 10.47 8.57
CA SER A 128 2.71 11.27 7.93
C SER A 128 2.13 12.53 7.29
N GLU A 129 1.00 12.40 6.59
CA GLU A 129 0.36 13.56 5.97
C GLU A 129 -0.26 14.49 7.01
N GLY A 130 -0.87 13.94 8.07
CA GLY A 130 -1.36 14.72 9.20
C GLY A 130 -0.24 15.57 9.83
N LYS A 131 0.94 14.98 10.05
CA LYS A 131 2.14 15.71 10.53
C LYS A 131 2.61 16.76 9.53
N ARG A 132 2.71 16.42 8.24
CA ARG A 132 3.16 17.33 7.18
C ARG A 132 2.27 18.58 7.10
N LEU A 133 0.95 18.38 7.18
CA LEU A 133 -0.04 19.47 7.16
C LEU A 133 -0.32 20.06 8.56
N LYS A 134 0.38 19.61 9.61
CA LYS A 134 0.26 20.04 11.00
C LYS A 134 -1.16 19.91 11.57
N GLN A 135 -1.84 18.82 11.22
CA GLN A 135 -3.18 18.52 11.68
C GLN A 135 -3.16 17.64 12.94
N LYS A 136 -4.19 17.75 13.78
CA LYS A 136 -4.41 16.79 14.85
C LYS A 136 -5.14 15.56 14.30
N ILE A 137 -4.55 14.39 14.42
CA ILE A 137 -5.13 13.11 14.01
C ILE A 137 -5.46 12.27 15.25
N THR A 138 -6.65 11.70 15.31
CA THR A 138 -6.98 10.61 16.24
C THR A 138 -7.40 9.39 15.41
N LEU A 139 -6.62 8.32 15.50
CA LEU A 139 -6.81 7.10 14.74
C LEU A 139 -7.36 6.00 15.64
N PHE A 140 -8.42 5.34 15.18
CA PHE A 140 -9.05 4.20 15.79
C PHE A 140 -8.97 2.97 14.88
N GLU A 141 -8.91 1.79 15.49
CA GLU A 141 -9.07 0.53 14.81
C GLU A 141 -10.06 -0.36 15.57
N ALA A 142 -10.94 -1.03 14.86
CA ALA A 142 -12.07 -1.76 15.45
C ALA A 142 -11.75 -3.23 15.80
N GLY A 143 -10.54 -3.71 15.48
CA GLY A 143 -10.09 -5.08 15.78
C GLY A 143 -10.53 -6.15 14.78
N GLY A 144 -11.24 -5.80 13.69
CA GLY A 144 -11.60 -6.75 12.61
C GLY A 144 -12.91 -6.42 11.91
N TYR A 145 -13.13 -7.05 10.76
CA TYR A 145 -14.33 -6.87 9.94
C TYR A 145 -15.63 -7.38 10.60
N THR A 146 -15.56 -8.12 11.70
CA THR A 146 -16.74 -8.55 12.49
C THR A 146 -17.19 -7.50 13.50
N ASN A 147 -16.44 -6.42 13.71
CA ASN A 147 -16.57 -5.50 14.82
C ASN A 147 -17.21 -4.15 14.39
N LEU A 148 -18.24 -4.18 13.55
CA LEU A 148 -18.94 -2.97 13.09
C LEU A 148 -19.40 -2.07 14.24
N ALA A 149 -20.00 -2.64 15.30
CA ALA A 149 -20.49 -1.88 16.45
C ALA A 149 -19.34 -1.11 17.15
N THR A 150 -18.16 -1.70 17.23
CA THR A 150 -16.97 -1.03 17.79
C THR A 150 -16.57 0.16 16.92
N GLN A 151 -16.54 0.00 15.59
CA GLN A 151 -16.22 1.10 14.67
C GLN A 151 -17.21 2.25 14.80
N LEU A 152 -18.52 1.96 14.84
CA LEU A 152 -19.57 2.97 15.00
C LEU A 152 -19.38 3.76 16.31
N ASN A 153 -19.15 3.08 17.43
CA ASN A 153 -18.92 3.73 18.73
C ASN A 153 -17.67 4.61 18.72
N GLN A 154 -16.55 4.13 18.18
CA GLN A 154 -15.31 4.89 18.08
C GLN A 154 -15.47 6.18 17.26
N VAL A 155 -16.20 6.11 16.17
CA VAL A 155 -16.53 7.29 15.33
C VAL A 155 -17.38 8.28 16.11
N ASP A 156 -18.46 7.83 16.78
CA ASP A 156 -19.33 8.70 17.58
C ASP A 156 -18.56 9.37 18.73
N ASP A 157 -17.68 8.63 19.41
CA ASP A 157 -16.81 9.15 20.47
C ASP A 157 -15.89 10.25 19.95
N CYS A 158 -15.25 10.05 18.80
CA CYS A 158 -14.34 11.03 18.23
C CYS A 158 -15.09 12.32 17.81
N ILE A 159 -16.24 12.18 17.14
CA ILE A 159 -17.05 13.34 16.73
C ILE A 159 -17.55 14.10 17.98
N THR A 160 -17.98 13.39 19.01
CA THR A 160 -18.40 14.00 20.30
C THR A 160 -17.24 14.73 20.96
N ASN A 161 -16.02 14.24 20.82
CA ASN A 161 -14.78 14.88 21.29
C ASN A 161 -14.23 15.94 20.34
N LYS A 162 -15.11 16.64 19.61
CA LYS A 162 -14.80 17.75 18.71
C LYS A 162 -13.99 17.34 17.47
N GLY A 163 -14.21 16.17 16.92
CA GLY A 163 -13.75 15.84 15.58
C GLY A 163 -14.39 16.77 14.56
N GLU A 164 -13.60 17.37 13.69
CA GLU A 164 -14.03 18.36 12.70
C GLU A 164 -14.16 17.76 11.29
N ALA A 165 -13.51 16.62 11.04
CA ALA A 165 -13.68 15.78 9.85
C ALA A 165 -13.58 14.30 10.21
N LEU A 166 -14.13 13.43 9.37
CA LEU A 166 -14.00 11.98 9.46
C LEU A 166 -13.31 11.44 8.20
N ILE A 167 -12.27 10.63 8.39
CA ILE A 167 -11.72 9.74 7.36
C ILE A 167 -12.04 8.32 7.80
N ILE A 168 -12.70 7.54 6.96
CA ILE A 168 -13.13 6.19 7.33
C ILE A 168 -12.81 5.16 6.24
N GLY A 169 -12.15 4.06 6.64
CA GLY A 169 -12.18 2.78 5.92
C GLY A 169 -13.31 1.94 6.51
N PRO A 170 -14.50 1.88 5.87
CA PRO A 170 -15.67 1.27 6.48
C PRO A 170 -15.55 -0.24 6.58
N ILE A 171 -16.02 -0.81 7.69
CA ILE A 171 -16.19 -2.26 7.85
C ILE A 171 -17.31 -2.76 6.94
N SER A 172 -18.39 -1.98 6.80
CA SER A 172 -19.57 -2.33 6.02
C SER A 172 -20.09 -1.14 5.24
N SER A 173 -20.21 -1.30 3.92
CA SER A 173 -20.78 -0.25 3.04
C SER A 173 -22.18 0.19 3.48
N ASN A 174 -23.03 -0.75 3.89
CA ASN A 174 -24.39 -0.46 4.35
C ASN A 174 -24.46 -0.11 5.84
N GLY A 175 -23.68 -0.82 6.67
CA GLY A 175 -23.74 -0.68 8.13
C GLY A 175 -23.25 0.67 8.64
N ASN A 176 -22.28 1.28 7.96
CA ASN A 176 -21.77 2.60 8.30
C ASN A 176 -22.59 3.77 7.68
N ALA A 177 -23.39 3.53 6.63
CA ALA A 177 -24.05 4.57 5.83
C ALA A 177 -24.87 5.56 6.67
N LYS A 178 -25.79 5.05 7.52
CA LYS A 178 -26.65 5.91 8.36
C LYS A 178 -25.85 6.81 9.30
N GLN A 179 -24.76 6.33 9.88
CA GLN A 179 -23.92 7.14 10.77
C GLN A 179 -23.25 8.28 9.98
N ILE A 180 -22.75 7.98 8.78
CA ILE A 180 -22.14 8.97 7.89
C ILE A 180 -23.15 10.05 7.51
N ASP A 181 -24.38 9.69 7.15
CA ASP A 181 -25.43 10.66 6.87
C ASP A 181 -25.67 11.61 8.05
N MET A 182 -25.71 11.08 9.29
CA MET A 182 -25.89 11.88 10.49
C MET A 182 -24.70 12.82 10.77
N ILE A 183 -23.47 12.39 10.48
CA ILE A 183 -22.27 13.21 10.64
C ILE A 183 -22.24 14.34 9.61
N ARG A 184 -22.52 14.03 8.34
CA ARG A 184 -22.61 15.00 7.26
C ARG A 184 -23.73 16.02 7.50
N ALA A 185 -24.87 15.59 8.03
CA ALA A 185 -25.96 16.50 8.39
C ALA A 185 -25.57 17.54 9.47
N LYS A 186 -24.54 17.25 10.28
CA LYS A 186 -23.95 18.22 11.22
C LYS A 186 -22.97 19.20 10.56
N GLY A 187 -22.73 19.09 9.26
CA GLY A 187 -21.75 19.90 8.54
C GLY A 187 -20.32 19.41 8.65
N ILE A 188 -20.08 18.22 9.19
CA ILE A 188 -18.74 17.62 9.33
C ILE A 188 -18.42 16.85 8.05
N PRO A 189 -17.36 17.21 7.31
CA PRO A 189 -17.00 16.51 6.09
C PRO A 189 -16.54 15.08 6.35
N VAL A 190 -16.90 14.18 5.43
CA VAL A 190 -16.54 12.77 5.47
C VAL A 190 -15.80 12.38 4.20
N VAL A 191 -14.62 11.81 4.39
CA VAL A 191 -13.79 11.21 3.34
C VAL A 191 -13.77 9.71 3.53
N VAL A 192 -14.12 8.96 2.49
CA VAL A 192 -14.06 7.50 2.51
C VAL A 192 -12.75 7.03 1.88
N LEU A 193 -12.14 6.04 2.49
CA LEU A 193 -10.80 5.57 2.19
C LEU A 193 -10.78 4.07 1.94
N VAL A 194 -10.08 3.64 0.90
CA VAL A 194 -9.81 2.24 0.51
C VAL A 194 -11.05 1.52 -0.03
N THR A 195 -12.08 1.35 0.78
CA THR A 195 -13.33 0.67 0.40
C THR A 195 -14.50 1.63 0.40
N GLY A 196 -15.41 1.49 -0.55
CA GLY A 196 -16.54 2.37 -0.71
C GLY A 196 -17.67 2.18 0.32
N ILE A 197 -18.67 3.07 0.25
CA ILE A 197 -19.84 3.09 1.13
C ILE A 197 -21.11 3.43 0.35
N ASN A 198 -22.25 2.87 0.76
CA ASN A 198 -23.54 3.03 0.10
C ASN A 198 -24.30 4.27 0.61
N THR A 199 -23.62 5.41 0.62
CA THR A 199 -24.24 6.72 0.87
C THR A 199 -23.36 7.81 0.28
N GLU A 200 -23.91 9.01 0.11
CA GLU A 200 -23.14 10.17 -0.34
C GLU A 200 -22.07 10.57 0.69
N VAL A 201 -20.91 10.97 0.18
CA VAL A 201 -19.79 11.48 0.98
C VAL A 201 -19.20 12.74 0.32
N ASP A 202 -18.31 13.40 1.03
CA ASP A 202 -17.75 14.68 0.54
C ASP A 202 -16.52 14.48 -0.34
N ALA A 203 -15.78 13.38 -0.15
CA ALA A 203 -14.72 12.93 -1.03
C ALA A 203 -14.38 11.45 -0.80
N ASN A 204 -13.72 10.84 -1.80
CA ASN A 204 -13.26 9.46 -1.75
C ASN A 204 -11.82 9.34 -2.24
N SER A 205 -11.03 8.52 -1.55
CA SER A 205 -9.76 8.00 -2.03
C SER A 205 -9.81 6.48 -1.97
N LEU A 206 -10.24 5.87 -3.07
CA LEU A 206 -10.65 4.47 -3.13
C LEU A 206 -9.64 3.58 -3.84
N GLN A 207 -9.85 2.27 -3.65
CA GLN A 207 -9.25 1.21 -4.43
C GLN A 207 -10.33 0.41 -5.15
N SER A 208 -10.13 0.14 -6.43
CA SER A 208 -10.97 -0.79 -7.17
C SER A 208 -10.56 -2.23 -6.91
N PHE A 209 -11.17 -2.87 -5.93
CA PHE A 209 -10.90 -4.28 -5.63
C PHE A 209 -11.35 -5.23 -6.75
N ILE A 210 -12.36 -4.85 -7.52
CA ILE A 210 -12.73 -5.55 -8.76
C ILE A 210 -11.54 -5.57 -9.72
N HIS A 211 -10.87 -4.43 -9.90
CA HIS A 211 -9.69 -4.33 -10.77
C HIS A 211 -8.49 -5.10 -10.20
N MET A 212 -8.28 -5.08 -8.88
CA MET A 212 -7.21 -5.85 -8.23
C MET A 212 -7.40 -7.36 -8.45
N GLY A 213 -8.61 -7.88 -8.20
CA GLY A 213 -8.94 -9.28 -8.45
C GLY A 213 -8.84 -9.66 -9.93
N TYR A 214 -9.36 -8.79 -10.80
CA TYR A 214 -9.24 -8.94 -12.26
C TYR A 214 -7.78 -9.03 -12.69
N THR A 215 -6.95 -8.06 -12.30
CA THR A 215 -5.53 -7.99 -12.67
C THR A 215 -4.77 -9.26 -12.25
N SER A 216 -5.01 -9.74 -11.03
CA SER A 216 -4.33 -10.94 -10.52
C SER A 216 -4.72 -12.21 -11.29
N CYS A 217 -6.01 -12.41 -11.51
CA CYS A 217 -6.50 -13.59 -12.25
C CYS A 217 -6.23 -13.50 -13.75
N LYS A 218 -6.33 -12.31 -14.35
CA LYS A 218 -5.97 -12.05 -15.75
C LYS A 218 -4.50 -12.37 -16.00
N TRP A 219 -3.61 -11.96 -15.09
CA TRP A 219 -2.19 -12.30 -15.19
C TRP A 219 -2.00 -13.84 -15.26
N VAL A 220 -2.69 -14.60 -14.41
CA VAL A 220 -2.64 -16.07 -14.45
C VAL A 220 -3.17 -16.61 -15.81
N ALA A 221 -4.30 -16.08 -16.28
CA ALA A 221 -4.87 -16.49 -17.57
C ALA A 221 -3.90 -16.22 -18.72
N ASP A 222 -3.21 -15.06 -18.71
CA ASP A 222 -2.23 -14.71 -19.74
C ASP A 222 -0.98 -15.58 -19.69
N GLN A 223 -0.53 -16.01 -18.49
CA GLN A 223 0.58 -16.95 -18.39
C GLN A 223 0.26 -18.34 -18.95
N GLU A 224 -1.01 -18.71 -18.96
CA GLU A 224 -1.45 -20.04 -19.37
C GLU A 224 -2.20 -20.05 -20.74
N GLN A 225 -2.29 -18.92 -21.44
CA GLN A 225 -3.09 -18.75 -22.65
C GLN A 225 -2.73 -19.72 -23.80
N PHE A 226 -1.47 -20.17 -23.84
CA PHE A 226 -0.97 -21.12 -24.87
C PHE A 226 -0.95 -22.56 -24.37
N ASN A 227 -1.51 -22.84 -23.20
CA ASN A 227 -1.59 -24.17 -22.65
C ASN A 227 -2.89 -24.84 -23.16
N ASP A 228 -2.78 -25.92 -23.92
CA ASP A 228 -3.94 -26.70 -24.46
C ASP A 228 -4.75 -27.39 -23.33
N LYS A 229 -4.15 -27.54 -22.15
CA LYS A 229 -4.81 -28.17 -21.00
C LYS A 229 -5.38 -27.13 -20.07
N LYS A 230 -6.51 -27.44 -19.42
CA LYS A 230 -7.06 -26.64 -18.35
C LYS A 230 -6.06 -26.55 -17.20
N THR A 231 -5.81 -25.34 -16.73
CA THR A 231 -4.98 -25.07 -15.55
C THR A 231 -5.88 -24.80 -14.34
N ASN A 232 -5.67 -25.55 -13.29
CA ASN A 232 -6.41 -25.41 -12.05
C ASN A 232 -5.71 -24.41 -11.13
N ILE A 233 -6.51 -23.59 -10.43
CA ILE A 233 -6.07 -22.69 -9.37
C ILE A 233 -6.91 -22.87 -8.12
N VAL A 234 -6.42 -22.41 -6.96
CA VAL A 234 -7.20 -22.20 -5.75
C VAL A 234 -7.22 -20.70 -5.42
N TRP A 235 -8.39 -20.24 -4.99
CA TRP A 235 -8.68 -18.81 -4.83
C TRP A 235 -9.02 -18.44 -3.40
N PHE A 236 -8.39 -17.37 -2.87
CA PHE A 236 -8.56 -16.87 -1.50
C PHE A 236 -8.93 -15.37 -1.54
N PRO A 237 -10.22 -15.02 -1.70
CA PRO A 237 -10.66 -13.63 -1.89
C PRO A 237 -10.56 -12.75 -0.64
N GLY A 238 -10.54 -13.35 0.56
CA GLY A 238 -10.63 -12.64 1.84
C GLY A 238 -11.89 -12.99 2.63
N PRO A 239 -12.34 -12.15 3.59
CA PRO A 239 -13.46 -12.46 4.46
C PRO A 239 -14.80 -12.49 3.72
N PRO A 240 -15.68 -13.45 4.04
CA PRO A 240 -17.01 -13.48 3.46
C PRO A 240 -17.82 -12.25 3.93
N GLY A 241 -18.59 -11.67 3.01
CA GLY A 241 -19.47 -10.54 3.31
C GLY A 241 -18.80 -9.16 3.37
N ALA A 242 -17.48 -9.07 3.26
CA ALA A 242 -16.82 -7.78 3.09
C ALA A 242 -16.91 -7.35 1.61
N GLY A 243 -17.35 -6.10 1.35
CA GLY A 243 -17.57 -5.60 -0.01
C GLY A 243 -16.35 -5.73 -0.91
N TRP A 244 -15.16 -5.41 -0.38
CA TRP A 244 -13.92 -5.48 -1.11
C TRP A 244 -13.55 -6.91 -1.55
N SER A 245 -13.78 -7.93 -0.72
CA SER A 245 -13.46 -9.31 -1.07
C SER A 245 -14.46 -9.90 -2.07
N ILE A 246 -15.73 -9.49 -1.98
CA ILE A 246 -16.76 -9.82 -2.97
C ILE A 246 -16.40 -9.19 -4.33
N ALA A 247 -16.05 -7.91 -4.36
CA ALA A 247 -15.62 -7.21 -5.56
C ALA A 247 -14.38 -7.86 -6.19
N SER A 248 -13.37 -8.19 -5.38
CA SER A 248 -12.17 -8.90 -5.85
C SER A 248 -12.51 -10.27 -6.45
N HIS A 249 -13.46 -11.00 -5.83
CA HIS A 249 -13.93 -12.29 -6.36
C HIS A 249 -14.61 -12.12 -7.73
N GLN A 250 -15.50 -11.16 -7.86
CA GLN A 250 -16.17 -10.86 -9.14
C GLN A 250 -15.17 -10.46 -10.23
N GLY A 251 -14.19 -9.63 -9.90
CA GLY A 251 -13.10 -9.27 -10.82
C GLY A 251 -12.30 -10.48 -11.27
N CYS A 252 -11.96 -11.39 -10.36
CA CYS A 252 -11.28 -12.64 -10.70
C CYS A 252 -12.12 -13.51 -11.65
N LEU A 253 -13.41 -13.74 -11.33
CA LEU A 253 -14.30 -14.52 -12.20
C LEU A 253 -14.38 -13.92 -13.59
N SER A 254 -14.57 -12.62 -13.71
CA SER A 254 -14.64 -11.91 -14.99
C SER A 254 -13.33 -12.03 -15.80
N ALA A 255 -12.16 -12.05 -15.14
CA ALA A 255 -10.88 -12.21 -15.79
C ALA A 255 -10.67 -13.64 -16.34
N LEU A 256 -11.30 -14.64 -15.73
CA LEU A 256 -11.19 -16.03 -16.10
C LEU A 256 -12.23 -16.48 -17.13
N GLU A 257 -13.22 -15.64 -17.40
CA GLU A 257 -14.27 -15.93 -18.38
C GLU A 257 -13.66 -16.18 -19.78
N GLY A 258 -14.03 -17.31 -20.39
CA GLY A 258 -13.49 -17.71 -21.67
C GLY A 258 -12.03 -18.21 -21.66
N SER A 259 -11.35 -18.23 -20.51
CA SER A 259 -9.98 -18.73 -20.37
C SER A 259 -9.94 -20.27 -20.17
N ASN A 260 -8.73 -20.83 -20.18
CA ASN A 260 -8.49 -22.24 -19.85
C ASN A 260 -8.26 -22.46 -18.33
N ILE A 261 -8.50 -21.45 -17.49
CA ILE A 261 -8.31 -21.53 -16.02
C ILE A 261 -9.58 -22.03 -15.34
N ARG A 262 -9.41 -22.89 -14.36
CA ARG A 262 -10.49 -23.39 -13.51
C ARG A 262 -10.15 -23.17 -12.03
N ILE A 263 -11.05 -22.53 -11.29
CA ILE A 263 -10.99 -22.48 -9.82
C ILE A 263 -11.49 -23.82 -9.27
N LEU A 264 -10.65 -24.55 -8.53
CA LEU A 264 -11.04 -25.79 -7.84
C LEU A 264 -11.77 -25.49 -6.53
N GLU A 265 -11.24 -24.57 -5.76
CA GLU A 265 -11.80 -24.14 -4.48
C GLU A 265 -11.72 -22.63 -4.33
N THR A 266 -12.73 -22.06 -3.67
CA THR A 266 -12.73 -20.66 -3.21
C THR A 266 -12.79 -20.68 -1.69
N ASN A 267 -11.71 -20.24 -1.04
CA ASN A 267 -11.51 -20.31 0.41
C ASN A 267 -11.67 -18.93 1.04
N TRP A 268 -12.83 -18.68 1.60
CA TRP A 268 -13.16 -17.42 2.27
C TRP A 268 -12.64 -17.41 3.72
N GLY A 269 -12.04 -16.30 4.15
CA GLY A 269 -11.59 -16.12 5.55
C GLY A 269 -10.99 -14.75 5.81
N ASP A 270 -10.99 -14.34 7.08
CA ASP A 270 -10.38 -13.08 7.54
C ASP A 270 -8.88 -13.04 7.17
N THR A 271 -8.35 -11.84 6.91
CA THR A 271 -6.95 -11.59 6.55
C THR A 271 -5.96 -11.77 7.72
N GLY A 272 -6.38 -12.30 8.85
CA GLY A 272 -5.51 -12.66 9.94
C GLY A 272 -4.54 -13.80 9.56
N LYS A 273 -3.24 -13.64 9.85
CA LYS A 273 -2.19 -14.61 9.45
C LYS A 273 -2.47 -16.05 9.85
N ALA A 274 -2.99 -16.26 11.07
CA ALA A 274 -3.31 -17.60 11.56
C ALA A 274 -4.45 -18.26 10.77
N ILE A 275 -5.50 -17.49 10.47
CA ILE A 275 -6.66 -17.97 9.70
C ILE A 275 -6.22 -18.32 8.27
N GLN A 276 -5.47 -17.42 7.62
CA GLN A 276 -5.01 -17.67 6.26
C GLN A 276 -4.03 -18.85 6.18
N LEU A 277 -3.14 -19.00 7.16
CA LEU A 277 -2.27 -20.18 7.24
C LEU A 277 -3.08 -21.47 7.37
N GLN A 278 -4.09 -21.51 8.25
CA GLN A 278 -4.96 -22.66 8.40
C GLN A 278 -5.65 -23.02 7.08
N LEU A 279 -6.26 -22.07 6.40
CA LEU A 279 -6.94 -22.30 5.12
C LEU A 279 -5.98 -22.83 4.03
N VAL A 280 -4.77 -22.27 3.96
CA VAL A 280 -3.73 -22.76 3.03
C VAL A 280 -3.33 -24.20 3.36
N GLU A 281 -3.11 -24.51 4.65
CA GLU A 281 -2.72 -25.85 5.10
C GLU A 281 -3.81 -26.89 4.79
N GLU A 282 -5.09 -26.57 5.01
CA GLU A 282 -6.25 -27.40 4.68
C GLU A 282 -6.32 -27.65 3.16
N THR A 283 -6.18 -26.59 2.34
CA THR A 283 -6.15 -26.72 0.88
C THR A 283 -5.01 -27.63 0.40
N LEU A 284 -3.80 -27.42 0.94
CA LEU A 284 -2.65 -28.24 0.56
C LEU A 284 -2.81 -29.70 1.00
N GLN A 285 -3.45 -29.95 2.12
CA GLN A 285 -3.74 -31.30 2.57
C GLN A 285 -4.77 -31.98 1.65
N ASN A 286 -5.79 -31.26 1.22
CA ASN A 286 -6.86 -31.81 0.39
C ASN A 286 -6.42 -32.03 -1.07
N LEU A 287 -5.74 -31.05 -1.67
CA LEU A 287 -5.49 -30.99 -3.11
C LEU A 287 -4.01 -31.15 -3.53
N ALA A 288 -3.09 -31.31 -2.56
CA ALA A 288 -1.66 -31.42 -2.84
C ALA A 288 -0.94 -32.47 -1.96
N SER A 289 -1.67 -33.43 -1.40
CA SER A 289 -1.10 -34.54 -0.62
C SER A 289 -0.57 -35.70 -1.49
N GLY A 290 -0.99 -35.75 -2.76
CA GLY A 290 -0.53 -36.72 -3.75
C GLY A 290 0.87 -36.40 -4.30
N PRO A 291 1.39 -37.24 -5.23
CA PRO A 291 2.71 -37.04 -5.84
C PRO A 291 2.79 -35.78 -6.68
N GLU A 292 1.68 -35.34 -7.24
CA GLU A 292 1.53 -34.06 -7.94
C GLU A 292 0.32 -33.29 -7.39
N PRO A 293 0.43 -31.95 -7.22
CA PRO A 293 -0.68 -31.14 -6.79
C PRO A 293 -1.76 -31.06 -7.89
N GLU A 294 -3.03 -31.00 -7.50
CA GLU A 294 -4.16 -30.90 -8.41
C GLU A 294 -4.31 -29.49 -9.04
N PHE A 295 -3.57 -28.52 -8.54
CA PHE A 295 -3.58 -27.13 -9.00
C PHE A 295 -2.16 -26.57 -9.17
N LYS A 296 -2.04 -25.52 -10.00
CA LYS A 296 -0.77 -24.90 -10.34
C LYS A 296 -0.55 -23.55 -9.64
N TYR A 297 -1.61 -22.86 -9.24
CA TYR A 297 -1.53 -21.54 -8.64
C TYR A 297 -2.36 -21.44 -7.35
N ILE A 298 -1.80 -20.77 -6.35
CA ILE A 298 -2.55 -20.14 -5.27
C ILE A 298 -2.66 -18.66 -5.62
N VAL A 299 -3.89 -18.18 -5.74
CA VAL A 299 -4.18 -16.76 -5.95
C VAL A 299 -4.97 -16.25 -4.75
N GLY A 300 -4.61 -15.13 -4.17
CA GLY A 300 -5.32 -14.65 -2.99
C GLY A 300 -4.74 -13.41 -2.33
N THR A 301 -5.26 -13.09 -1.15
CA THR A 301 -4.85 -11.93 -0.36
C THR A 301 -3.35 -11.94 -0.07
N GLY A 302 -2.75 -10.76 0.15
CA GLY A 302 -1.33 -10.69 0.50
C GLY A 302 -0.97 -11.58 1.69
N THR A 303 -1.81 -11.62 2.73
CA THR A 303 -1.61 -12.47 3.91
C THR A 303 -1.70 -13.97 3.60
N THR A 304 -2.61 -14.38 2.70
CA THR A 304 -2.68 -15.75 2.20
C THR A 304 -1.36 -16.15 1.54
N ILE A 305 -0.89 -15.31 0.64
CA ILE A 305 0.30 -15.60 -0.16
C ILE A 305 1.56 -15.60 0.70
N GLU A 306 1.68 -14.69 1.67
CA GLU A 306 2.76 -14.75 2.67
C GLU A 306 2.76 -16.08 3.45
N ALA A 307 1.60 -16.55 3.88
CA ALA A 307 1.46 -17.82 4.57
C ALA A 307 1.81 -19.01 3.66
N ALA A 308 1.37 -18.98 2.41
CA ALA A 308 1.61 -20.04 1.43
C ALA A 308 3.11 -20.24 1.12
N VAL A 309 3.93 -19.18 1.12
CA VAL A 309 5.39 -19.31 0.91
C VAL A 309 6.01 -20.30 1.90
N GLY A 310 5.68 -20.16 3.19
CA GLY A 310 6.20 -21.04 4.24
C GLY A 310 5.66 -22.49 4.11
N ALA A 311 4.35 -22.61 3.90
CA ALA A 311 3.65 -23.90 3.78
C ALA A 311 4.14 -24.73 2.57
N LEU A 312 4.32 -24.09 1.41
CA LEU A 312 4.85 -24.74 0.20
C LEU A 312 6.30 -25.19 0.37
N ARG A 313 7.13 -24.38 1.02
CA ARG A 313 8.54 -24.75 1.29
C ARG A 313 8.64 -25.96 2.23
N ALA A 314 7.84 -25.97 3.29
CA ALA A 314 7.79 -27.10 4.25
C ALA A 314 7.41 -28.43 3.57
N ARG A 315 6.54 -28.37 2.55
CA ARG A 315 6.09 -29.53 1.77
C ARG A 315 6.90 -29.82 0.50
N LYS A 316 7.94 -29.03 0.22
CA LYS A 316 8.74 -29.11 -1.02
C LYS A 316 7.92 -28.89 -2.31
N LEU A 317 6.87 -28.07 -2.22
CA LEU A 317 5.96 -27.75 -3.32
C LEU A 317 6.27 -26.39 -4.00
N ALA A 318 7.24 -25.62 -3.50
CA ALA A 318 7.54 -24.27 -3.97
C ALA A 318 7.90 -24.21 -5.46
N ASN A 319 8.42 -25.28 -6.06
CA ASN A 319 8.72 -25.35 -7.50
C ASN A 319 7.55 -25.90 -8.35
N LYS A 320 6.47 -26.37 -7.70
CA LYS A 320 5.30 -26.97 -8.38
C LYS A 320 4.09 -26.03 -8.37
N ILE A 321 3.96 -25.22 -7.35
CA ILE A 321 2.82 -24.30 -7.15
C ILE A 321 3.34 -22.86 -7.16
N LYS A 322 2.77 -22.03 -8.02
CA LYS A 322 3.07 -20.61 -8.16
C LYS A 322 2.14 -19.77 -7.27
N LEU A 323 2.61 -18.61 -6.85
CA LEU A 323 1.91 -17.71 -5.93
C LEU A 323 1.63 -16.37 -6.60
N VAL A 324 0.39 -15.89 -6.52
CA VAL A 324 -0.06 -14.60 -7.06
C VAL A 324 -0.89 -13.90 -5.98
N ALA A 325 -0.45 -12.71 -5.56
CA ALA A 325 -1.18 -11.91 -4.57
C ALA A 325 -2.20 -10.97 -5.22
N THR A 326 -3.19 -10.52 -4.45
CA THR A 326 -4.17 -9.52 -4.88
C THR A 326 -3.89 -8.11 -4.33
N TYR A 327 -2.91 -7.95 -3.46
CA TYR A 327 -2.41 -6.67 -2.99
C TYR A 327 -0.98 -6.80 -2.46
N TYR A 328 -0.29 -5.65 -2.35
CA TYR A 328 1.12 -5.58 -1.99
C TYR A 328 1.32 -5.35 -0.50
N THR A 329 2.32 -6.01 0.09
CA THR A 329 2.72 -5.87 1.49
C THR A 329 4.24 -5.93 1.62
N PRO A 330 4.85 -5.55 2.78
CA PRO A 330 6.28 -5.72 2.99
C PRO A 330 6.76 -7.18 2.87
N GLY A 331 5.91 -8.15 3.24
CA GLY A 331 6.22 -9.57 3.07
C GLY A 331 6.20 -9.99 1.60
N ILE A 332 5.22 -9.51 0.84
CA ILE A 332 5.13 -9.72 -0.61
C ILE A 332 6.36 -9.12 -1.31
N ASP A 333 6.74 -7.88 -0.99
CA ASP A 333 7.95 -7.23 -1.54
C ASP A 333 9.20 -8.10 -1.36
N MET A 334 9.42 -8.55 -0.12
CA MET A 334 10.55 -9.40 0.21
C MET A 334 10.53 -10.73 -0.58
N PHE A 335 9.39 -11.34 -0.78
CA PHE A 335 9.27 -12.63 -1.45
C PHE A 335 9.27 -12.53 -2.98
N ILE A 336 8.73 -11.45 -3.55
CA ILE A 336 8.82 -11.16 -4.99
C ILE A 336 10.30 -10.98 -5.39
N LYS A 337 11.06 -10.16 -4.67
CA LYS A 337 12.50 -9.95 -4.90
C LYS A 337 13.34 -11.21 -4.78
N ARG A 338 12.83 -12.24 -4.14
CA ARG A 338 13.45 -13.57 -4.05
C ARG A 338 12.93 -14.56 -5.07
N GLY A 339 12.03 -14.16 -5.97
CA GLY A 339 11.41 -15.03 -6.96
C GLY A 339 10.46 -16.09 -6.41
N LEU A 340 9.97 -15.91 -5.17
CA LEU A 340 9.06 -16.86 -4.50
C LEU A 340 7.58 -16.57 -4.77
N ILE A 341 7.27 -15.37 -5.22
CA ILE A 341 5.95 -14.93 -5.63
C ILE A 341 6.05 -14.45 -7.09
N SER A 342 5.10 -14.84 -7.91
CA SER A 342 5.14 -14.57 -9.34
C SER A 342 4.66 -13.18 -9.71
N MET A 343 3.67 -12.64 -8.99
CA MET A 343 3.12 -11.31 -9.23
C MET A 343 2.33 -10.82 -8.03
N ALA A 344 2.31 -9.53 -7.83
CA ALA A 344 1.35 -8.82 -6.98
C ALA A 344 1.05 -7.43 -7.56
N PRO A 345 -0.22 -6.99 -7.59
CA PRO A 345 -0.55 -5.61 -7.86
C PRO A 345 -0.32 -4.75 -6.62
N SER A 346 0.10 -3.52 -6.83
CA SER A 346 0.13 -2.47 -5.80
C SER A 346 -0.91 -1.41 -6.13
N ASP A 347 -1.74 -1.09 -5.17
CA ASP A 347 -2.74 -0.03 -5.20
C ASP A 347 -2.26 1.27 -4.55
N GLN A 348 -0.99 1.35 -4.20
CA GLN A 348 -0.35 2.53 -3.63
C GLN A 348 -1.08 3.04 -2.37
N MET A 349 -1.29 2.16 -1.40
CA MET A 349 -2.12 2.41 -0.20
C MET A 349 -1.68 3.62 0.64
N ILE A 350 -0.39 3.98 0.63
CA ILE A 350 0.09 5.21 1.30
C ILE A 350 -0.45 6.43 0.58
N SER A 351 -0.40 6.44 -0.77
CA SER A 351 -0.95 7.54 -1.56
C SER A 351 -2.45 7.69 -1.36
N GLN A 352 -3.21 6.59 -1.27
CA GLN A 352 -4.64 6.66 -0.94
C GLN A 352 -4.87 7.40 0.38
N ALA A 353 -4.10 7.03 1.39
CA ALA A 353 -4.21 7.59 2.74
C ALA A 353 -3.81 9.07 2.79
N THR A 354 -2.72 9.45 2.12
CA THR A 354 -2.27 10.85 2.07
C THR A 354 -3.27 11.72 1.31
N ILE A 355 -3.82 11.22 0.20
CA ILE A 355 -4.87 11.92 -0.54
C ILE A 355 -6.11 12.12 0.34
N ALA A 356 -6.53 11.13 1.13
CA ALA A 356 -7.69 11.28 2.00
C ALA A 356 -7.50 12.38 3.06
N VAL A 357 -6.31 12.52 3.63
CA VAL A 357 -6.00 13.62 4.56
C VAL A 357 -5.99 14.97 3.82
N ASP A 358 -5.37 15.03 2.65
CA ASP A 358 -5.35 16.25 1.82
C ASP A 358 -6.79 16.67 1.45
N GLN A 359 -7.63 15.73 1.02
CA GLN A 359 -9.05 15.97 0.73
C GLN A 359 -9.80 16.51 1.95
N ALA A 360 -9.62 15.90 3.13
CA ALA A 360 -10.25 16.36 4.37
C ALA A 360 -9.83 17.80 4.72
N VAL A 361 -8.55 18.13 4.61
CA VAL A 361 -8.05 19.48 4.86
C VAL A 361 -8.56 20.48 3.83
N ARG A 362 -8.65 20.10 2.54
CA ARG A 362 -9.26 20.97 1.50
C ARG A 362 -10.71 21.30 1.81
N LEU A 363 -11.49 20.31 2.23
CA LEU A 363 -12.89 20.50 2.62
C LEU A 363 -13.02 21.44 3.83
N LEU A 364 -12.18 21.28 4.85
CA LEU A 364 -12.18 22.11 6.05
C LEU A 364 -11.71 23.55 5.77
N GLU A 365 -10.76 23.75 4.88
CA GLU A 365 -10.24 25.06 4.47
C GLU A 365 -11.08 25.73 3.36
N GLY A 366 -12.12 25.06 2.84
CA GLY A 366 -12.91 25.54 1.69
C GLY A 366 -12.10 25.71 0.40
N LYS A 367 -11.06 24.85 0.23
CA LYS A 367 -10.19 24.88 -0.96
C LYS A 367 -10.76 24.03 -2.08
N LYS A 368 -10.30 24.30 -3.30
CA LYS A 368 -10.58 23.46 -4.46
C LYS A 368 -10.01 22.06 -4.26
N MET A 369 -10.74 21.04 -4.71
CA MET A 369 -10.23 19.69 -4.81
C MET A 369 -9.14 19.60 -5.88
N ALA A 370 -8.19 18.66 -5.69
CA ALA A 370 -6.99 18.62 -6.52
C ALA A 370 -7.29 18.27 -7.99
N THR A 371 -8.26 17.39 -8.23
CA THR A 371 -8.56 16.86 -9.57
C THR A 371 -9.75 17.52 -10.25
N LEU A 372 -10.66 18.15 -9.52
CA LEU A 372 -11.89 18.73 -10.08
C LEU A 372 -11.74 20.19 -10.58
N GLY A 373 -10.60 20.78 -10.56
CA GLY A 373 -10.33 22.13 -11.10
C GLY A 373 -11.21 23.26 -10.53
N ARG A 374 -12.51 23.00 -10.34
CA ARG A 374 -13.47 23.82 -9.58
C ARG A 374 -14.24 22.92 -8.63
N PRO A 375 -14.62 23.42 -7.45
CA PRO A 375 -15.59 22.72 -6.62
C PRO A 375 -16.91 22.62 -7.42
N GLU A 376 -17.22 21.43 -7.86
CA GLU A 376 -18.55 21.11 -8.34
C GLU A 376 -19.39 20.76 -7.11
N PHE A 377 -20.44 21.51 -6.88
CA PHE A 377 -21.39 21.21 -5.83
C PHE A 377 -22.40 20.22 -6.42
N ASN A 378 -22.56 19.08 -5.73
CA ASN A 378 -23.67 18.19 -6.01
C ASN A 378 -25.01 18.89 -5.68
N ASP A 379 -26.15 18.23 -5.93
CA ASP A 379 -27.50 18.77 -5.64
C ASP A 379 -27.70 19.21 -4.19
N THR A 380 -26.82 18.78 -3.27
CA THR A 380 -26.81 19.18 -1.84
C THR A 380 -25.89 20.38 -1.57
N GLY A 381 -25.24 20.93 -2.59
CA GLY A 381 -24.29 22.03 -2.47
C GLY A 381 -22.91 21.63 -1.95
N ARG A 382 -22.60 20.33 -1.90
CA ARG A 382 -21.29 19.82 -1.45
C ARG A 382 -20.42 19.34 -2.60
N ILE A 383 -19.13 19.50 -2.44
CA ILE A 383 -18.10 19.03 -3.38
C ILE A 383 -17.91 17.54 -3.17
N THR A 384 -17.87 16.80 -4.26
CA THR A 384 -17.48 15.38 -4.23
C THR A 384 -16.28 15.18 -5.17
N GLU A 385 -15.22 14.63 -4.66
CA GLU A 385 -14.07 14.17 -5.44
C GLU A 385 -13.88 12.67 -5.21
N HIS A 386 -13.91 11.91 -6.31
CA HIS A 386 -13.67 10.46 -6.29
C HIS A 386 -12.38 10.18 -7.05
N VAL A 387 -11.36 9.71 -6.35
CA VAL A 387 -10.09 9.34 -6.97
C VAL A 387 -9.73 7.90 -6.68
N GLN A 388 -9.06 7.29 -7.64
CA GLN A 388 -8.47 5.96 -7.51
C GLN A 388 -7.03 6.00 -8.01
N GLN A 389 -6.11 5.45 -7.24
CA GLN A 389 -4.71 5.32 -7.63
C GLN A 389 -4.55 4.30 -8.76
N GLN A 390 -3.54 4.55 -9.59
CA GLN A 390 -3.12 3.59 -10.61
C GLN A 390 -2.66 2.29 -9.94
N ILE A 391 -3.12 1.16 -10.47
CA ILE A 391 -2.63 -0.16 -10.05
C ILE A 391 -1.31 -0.44 -10.75
N LEU A 392 -0.27 -0.69 -9.97
CA LEU A 392 1.05 -1.04 -10.48
C LEU A 392 1.26 -2.54 -10.36
N ILE A 393 1.55 -3.22 -11.46
CA ILE A 393 1.82 -4.66 -11.46
C ILE A 393 3.30 -4.86 -11.16
N VAL A 394 3.62 -5.64 -10.13
CA VAL A 394 4.99 -5.96 -9.73
C VAL A 394 5.26 -7.44 -9.90
N THR A 395 6.31 -7.75 -10.63
CA THR A 395 6.84 -9.10 -10.89
C THR A 395 8.32 -9.15 -10.49
N PRO A 396 8.94 -10.33 -10.34
CA PRO A 396 10.33 -10.43 -9.92
C PRO A 396 11.33 -9.65 -10.79
N ASP A 397 11.09 -9.59 -12.09
CA ASP A 397 11.96 -8.92 -13.07
C ASP A 397 11.97 -7.39 -12.96
N ILE A 398 10.91 -6.78 -12.45
CA ILE A 398 10.81 -5.33 -12.26
C ILE A 398 10.80 -4.90 -10.79
N SER A 399 10.89 -5.84 -9.86
CA SER A 399 10.72 -5.57 -8.42
C SER A 399 11.80 -4.67 -7.83
N ASP A 400 13.00 -4.67 -8.40
CA ASP A 400 14.11 -3.79 -7.96
C ASP A 400 13.93 -2.34 -8.45
N GLU A 401 13.16 -2.13 -9.54
CA GLU A 401 12.84 -0.81 -10.09
C GLU A 401 11.56 -0.23 -9.49
N PHE A 402 10.77 -1.07 -8.79
CA PHE A 402 9.51 -0.65 -8.20
C PHE A 402 9.71 0.35 -7.06
N ASN A 403 9.20 1.56 -7.25
CA ASN A 403 9.17 2.56 -6.18
C ASN A 403 8.07 2.22 -5.17
N SER A 404 8.46 1.68 -4.04
CA SER A 404 7.53 1.26 -2.99
C SER A 404 7.12 2.38 -2.02
N SER A 405 7.62 3.61 -2.16
CA SER A 405 7.37 4.71 -1.21
C SER A 405 5.89 5.10 -1.11
N THR A 406 5.12 4.91 -2.18
CA THR A 406 3.67 5.13 -2.22
C THR A 406 2.85 3.97 -1.68
N THR A 407 3.51 2.84 -1.35
CA THR A 407 2.88 1.56 -1.02
C THR A 407 3.30 1.04 0.36
N LEU A 408 4.59 1.12 0.70
CA LEU A 408 5.13 0.50 1.90
C LEU A 408 5.63 1.54 2.90
N ALA A 409 5.19 1.43 4.15
CA ALA A 409 5.74 2.22 5.25
C ALA A 409 7.24 1.96 5.42
N PRO A 410 8.03 2.93 5.86
CA PRO A 410 9.45 2.76 6.14
C PRO A 410 9.69 1.59 7.10
N LYS A 411 10.81 0.88 6.88
CA LYS A 411 11.16 -0.27 7.71
C LYS A 411 11.29 0.13 9.18
N GLY A 412 10.57 -0.58 10.05
CA GLY A 412 10.57 -0.36 11.49
C GLY A 412 9.55 0.68 11.97
N TRP A 413 8.80 1.30 11.06
CA TRP A 413 7.70 2.15 11.47
C TRP A 413 6.61 1.34 12.18
N SER A 414 6.06 1.89 13.25
CA SER A 414 4.97 1.31 14.01
C SER A 414 3.80 2.29 14.10
N PRO A 415 2.56 1.80 14.03
CA PRO A 415 1.38 2.66 14.11
C PRO A 415 1.34 3.47 15.41
N VAL A 416 0.99 4.74 15.27
CA VAL A 416 0.63 5.64 16.38
C VAL A 416 -0.84 6.02 16.24
N PHE A 417 -1.51 6.19 17.35
CA PHE A 417 -2.97 6.40 17.37
C PHE A 417 -3.36 7.88 17.50
N SER A 418 -2.39 8.76 17.68
CA SER A 418 -2.62 10.20 17.70
C SER A 418 -1.39 10.97 17.24
N VAL A 419 -1.65 12.11 16.63
CA VAL A 419 -0.70 13.17 16.31
C VAL A 419 -1.32 14.48 16.72
N ASP A 420 -0.53 15.32 17.37
CA ASP A 420 -0.92 16.69 17.79
C ASP A 420 -0.20 17.73 16.95
#